data_f327e5b68fc3ccaa7aa09dc62b019dd6
#
_entry.id   f327e5b68fc3ccaa7aa09dc62b019dd6
#
_cell.length_a   1.000
_cell.length_b   1.000
_cell.length_c   1.000
_cell.angle_alpha   90.00
_cell.angle_beta   90.00
_cell.angle_gamma   90.00
#
_symmetry.space_group_name_H-M   'P 1'
#
loop_
_entity.id
_entity.type
_entity.pdbx_description
1 polymer ?
#
loop_
_entity_poly.entity_id
_entity_poly.type
_entity_poly.pdbx_seq_one_letter_code
_entity_poly.pdbx_strand_id
1 'polypeptide(L)'
;MPVYGQMAFTPQRAAGCDIVTTDGHHILDLYGGHAVASLGYGHPRLTAAISEQSKRLLFQSNAVALDVRAQAAEKLMFIAPKNLTRAFFVNSGAEANENAL
;
A
#
# COMPACT_ATOMS: atom_id res chain seq x y z
N MET A 1 -15.37 18.58 4.53
CA MET A 1 -14.69 19.57 3.66
C MET A 1 -14.19 18.85 2.41
N PRO A 2 -14.64 19.20 1.18
CA PRO A 2 -14.12 18.54 -0.02
C PRO A 2 -12.70 19.04 -0.30
N VAL A 3 -11.72 18.16 -0.17
CA VAL A 3 -10.31 18.47 -0.44
C VAL A 3 -9.96 18.24 -1.91
N TYR A 4 -10.68 17.30 -2.56
CA TYR A 4 -10.50 16.97 -3.98
C TYR A 4 -11.84 17.03 -4.72
N GLY A 5 -11.80 17.44 -5.99
CA GLY A 5 -12.93 17.22 -6.91
C GLY A 5 -13.16 15.71 -7.10
N GLN A 6 -14.38 15.25 -6.95
CA GLN A 6 -14.71 13.86 -7.21
C GLN A 6 -14.91 13.62 -8.71
N MET A 7 -14.38 12.50 -9.20
CA MET A 7 -14.66 12.04 -10.56
C MET A 7 -16.10 11.55 -10.66
N ALA A 8 -16.71 11.74 -11.83
CA ALA A 8 -18.12 11.42 -12.07
C ALA A 8 -18.36 9.91 -12.32
N PHE A 9 -17.69 9.02 -11.60
CA PHE A 9 -17.93 7.59 -11.68
C PHE A 9 -17.75 6.92 -10.31
N THR A 10 -18.41 5.78 -10.13
CA THR A 10 -18.27 4.96 -8.91
C THR A 10 -17.63 3.63 -9.27
N PRO A 11 -16.39 3.34 -8.79
CA PRO A 11 -15.76 2.06 -9.03
C PRO A 11 -16.47 0.95 -8.25
N GLN A 12 -16.70 -0.18 -8.89
CA GLN A 12 -17.27 -1.38 -8.28
C GLN A 12 -16.23 -2.47 -8.05
N ARG A 13 -15.38 -2.70 -9.05
CA ARG A 13 -14.28 -3.69 -8.99
C ARG A 13 -13.14 -3.26 -9.89
N ALA A 14 -11.96 -3.82 -9.66
CA ALA A 14 -10.80 -3.55 -10.49
C ALA A 14 -9.88 -4.77 -10.57
N ALA A 15 -9.15 -4.88 -11.69
CA ALA A 15 -8.14 -5.91 -11.91
C ALA A 15 -7.04 -5.37 -12.84
N GLY A 16 -5.77 -5.59 -12.47
CA GLY A 16 -4.65 -4.99 -13.21
C GLY A 16 -4.77 -3.47 -13.25
N CYS A 17 -4.92 -2.90 -14.42
CA CYS A 17 -5.15 -1.45 -14.63
C CYS A 17 -6.58 -1.13 -15.07
N ASP A 18 -7.49 -2.09 -15.02
CA ASP A 18 -8.87 -1.91 -15.46
C ASP A 18 -9.80 -1.74 -14.26
N ILE A 19 -10.59 -0.67 -14.25
CA ILE A 19 -11.63 -0.41 -13.26
C ILE A 19 -12.98 -0.58 -13.95
N VAL A 20 -13.87 -1.34 -13.32
CA VAL A 20 -15.27 -1.46 -13.75
C VAL A 20 -16.14 -0.67 -12.79
N THR A 21 -16.94 0.22 -13.34
CA THR A 21 -17.87 1.09 -12.61
C THR A 21 -19.17 0.37 -12.29
N THR A 22 -19.97 0.95 -11.40
CA THR A 22 -21.29 0.39 -11.00
C THR A 22 -22.30 0.34 -12.15
N ASP A 23 -22.12 1.16 -13.17
CA ASP A 23 -22.93 1.22 -14.40
C ASP A 23 -22.31 0.41 -15.56
N GLY A 24 -21.24 -0.36 -15.27
CA GLY A 24 -20.65 -1.33 -16.19
C GLY A 24 -19.60 -0.77 -17.15
N HIS A 25 -19.24 0.51 -17.06
CA HIS A 25 -18.17 1.07 -17.89
C HIS A 25 -16.78 0.55 -17.45
N HIS A 26 -15.89 0.40 -18.43
CA HIS A 26 -14.49 0.07 -18.22
C HIS A 26 -13.62 1.32 -18.34
N ILE A 27 -12.77 1.54 -17.34
CA ILE A 27 -11.86 2.68 -17.27
C ILE A 27 -10.44 2.15 -17.12
N LEU A 28 -9.56 2.53 -18.05
CA LEU A 28 -8.12 2.28 -17.92
C LEU A 28 -7.56 3.26 -16.89
N ASP A 29 -7.10 2.72 -15.76
CA ASP A 29 -6.49 3.51 -14.70
C ASP A 29 -4.98 3.61 -14.88
N LEU A 30 -4.52 4.77 -15.31
CA LEU A 30 -3.11 5.15 -15.39
C LEU A 30 -2.65 6.01 -14.20
N TYR A 31 -3.54 6.22 -13.24
CA TYR A 31 -3.30 7.06 -12.07
C TYR A 31 -2.96 6.25 -10.80
N GLY A 32 -3.59 5.07 -10.66
CA GLY A 32 -3.33 4.14 -9.56
C GLY A 32 -3.62 4.72 -8.16
N GLY A 33 -4.59 5.63 -8.04
CA GLY A 33 -4.93 6.24 -6.75
C GLY A 33 -3.74 6.96 -6.11
N HIS A 34 -3.20 8.00 -6.74
CA HIS A 34 -1.95 8.68 -6.37
C HIS A 34 -0.73 7.74 -6.36
N ALA A 35 -0.63 6.86 -7.36
CA ALA A 35 0.44 5.87 -7.52
C ALA A 35 0.56 4.83 -6.39
N VAL A 36 -0.49 4.65 -5.58
CA VAL A 36 -0.52 3.65 -4.49
C VAL A 36 -0.66 2.24 -5.04
N ALA A 37 -1.51 2.04 -6.06
CA ALA A 37 -1.73 0.74 -6.70
C ALA A 37 -0.63 0.40 -7.73
N SER A 38 0.65 0.55 -7.36
CA SER A 38 1.79 0.40 -8.26
C SER A 38 1.96 -1.01 -8.85
N LEU A 39 1.34 -2.04 -8.26
CA LEU A 39 1.28 -3.42 -8.80
C LEU A 39 0.00 -3.69 -9.58
N GLY A 40 -0.86 -2.69 -9.74
CA GLY A 40 -2.21 -2.86 -10.22
C GLY A 40 -3.17 -3.45 -9.18
N TYR A 41 -4.42 -3.53 -9.55
CA TYR A 41 -5.50 -4.02 -8.69
C TYR A 41 -5.55 -5.55 -8.66
N GLY A 42 -5.79 -6.12 -7.49
CA GLY A 42 -5.99 -7.55 -7.33
C GLY A 42 -4.76 -8.41 -7.65
N HIS A 43 -3.55 -7.88 -7.51
CA HIS A 43 -2.32 -8.64 -7.80
C HIS A 43 -2.28 -9.92 -6.97
N PRO A 44 -2.24 -11.13 -7.58
CA PRO A 44 -2.51 -12.39 -6.87
C PRO A 44 -1.52 -12.68 -5.74
N ARG A 45 -0.25 -12.37 -5.91
CA ARG A 45 0.76 -12.57 -4.86
C ARG A 45 0.57 -11.60 -3.69
N LEU A 46 0.14 -10.36 -3.95
CA LEU A 46 -0.12 -9.37 -2.89
C LEU A 46 -1.35 -9.76 -2.09
N THR A 47 -2.46 -10.08 -2.76
CA THR A 47 -3.71 -10.50 -2.10
C THR A 47 -3.51 -11.77 -1.29
N ALA A 48 -2.78 -12.75 -1.82
CA ALA A 48 -2.44 -13.97 -1.09
C ALA A 48 -1.59 -13.67 0.16
N ALA A 49 -0.55 -12.85 0.06
CA ALA A 49 0.31 -12.50 1.18
C ALA A 49 -0.45 -11.78 2.30
N ILE A 50 -1.33 -10.83 1.95
CA ILE A 50 -2.18 -10.10 2.92
C ILE A 50 -3.15 -11.08 3.59
N SER A 51 -3.84 -11.92 2.80
CA SER A 51 -4.79 -12.90 3.31
C SER A 51 -4.11 -13.89 4.26
N GLU A 52 -2.95 -14.40 3.91
CA GLU A 52 -2.20 -15.33 4.76
C GLU A 52 -1.73 -14.68 6.06
N GLN A 53 -1.14 -13.48 5.97
CA GLN A 53 -0.67 -12.76 7.15
C GLN A 53 -1.82 -12.38 8.09
N SER A 54 -2.97 -11.99 7.55
CA SER A 54 -4.14 -11.65 8.37
C SER A 54 -4.71 -12.83 9.17
N LYS A 55 -4.60 -14.06 8.63
CA LYS A 55 -4.96 -15.29 9.36
C LYS A 55 -3.99 -15.64 10.47
N ARG A 56 -2.69 -15.35 10.27
CA ARG A 56 -1.64 -15.66 11.26
C ARG A 56 -1.60 -14.64 12.39
N LEU A 57 -1.46 -13.37 12.06
CA LEU A 57 -1.32 -12.28 13.01
C LEU A 57 -1.57 -10.94 12.30
N LEU A 58 -2.74 -10.36 12.50
CA LEU A 58 -3.13 -9.12 11.86
C LEU A 58 -2.41 -7.91 12.45
N PHE A 59 -2.28 -7.86 13.78
CA PHE A 59 -1.68 -6.73 14.49
C PHE A 59 -0.97 -7.17 15.77
N GLN A 60 0.14 -6.50 16.04
CA GLN A 60 0.77 -6.44 17.36
C GLN A 60 1.54 -5.13 17.49
N SER A 61 1.63 -4.62 18.72
CA SER A 61 2.32 -3.35 19.00
C SER A 61 3.83 -3.43 18.79
N ASN A 62 4.48 -2.27 18.76
CA ASN A 62 5.95 -2.18 18.68
C ASN A 62 6.68 -2.68 19.94
N ALA A 63 5.94 -3.04 21.00
CA ALA A 63 6.51 -3.63 22.22
C ALA A 63 7.06 -5.05 21.97
N VAL A 64 6.67 -5.70 20.87
CA VAL A 64 7.18 -7.02 20.48
C VAL A 64 7.79 -6.99 19.08
N ALA A 65 8.80 -7.80 18.87
CA ALA A 65 9.38 -7.99 17.55
C ALA A 65 8.43 -8.80 16.65
N LEU A 66 8.21 -8.31 15.43
CA LEU A 66 7.46 -9.02 14.39
C LEU A 66 8.41 -9.43 13.27
N ASP A 67 8.40 -10.72 12.95
CA ASP A 67 9.22 -11.28 11.87
C ASP A 67 8.92 -10.65 10.51
N VAL A 68 7.66 -10.46 10.17
CA VAL A 68 7.24 -9.83 8.91
C VAL A 68 7.73 -8.38 8.80
N ARG A 69 7.75 -7.63 9.91
CA ARG A 69 8.27 -6.26 9.93
C ARG A 69 9.79 -6.24 9.79
N ALA A 70 10.49 -7.14 10.46
CA ALA A 70 11.93 -7.29 10.32
C ALA A 70 12.33 -7.64 8.88
N GLN A 71 11.67 -8.62 8.27
CA GLN A 71 11.89 -8.99 6.87
C GLN A 71 11.62 -7.86 5.89
N ALA A 72 10.58 -7.05 6.13
CA ALA A 72 10.30 -5.87 5.32
C ALA A 72 11.41 -4.81 5.45
N ALA A 73 11.90 -4.57 6.67
CA ALA A 73 13.01 -3.65 6.92
C ALA A 73 14.29 -4.13 6.23
N GLU A 74 14.64 -5.39 6.34
CA GLU A 74 15.82 -5.99 5.67
C GLU A 74 15.77 -5.82 4.16
N LYS A 75 14.61 -6.11 3.54
CA LYS A 75 14.43 -5.92 2.09
C LYS A 75 14.53 -4.45 1.69
N LEU A 76 13.98 -3.55 2.49
CA LEU A 76 14.08 -2.12 2.25
C LEU A 76 15.54 -1.66 2.35
N MET A 77 16.28 -2.09 3.35
CA MET A 77 17.70 -1.74 3.54
C MET A 77 18.58 -2.29 2.40
N PHE A 78 18.21 -3.42 1.80
CA PHE A 78 18.94 -3.96 0.66
C PHE A 78 18.94 -3.03 -0.56
N ILE A 79 17.86 -2.30 -0.79
CA ILE A 79 17.70 -1.35 -1.92
C ILE A 79 17.97 0.11 -1.53
N ALA A 80 18.06 0.42 -0.24
CA ALA A 80 18.32 1.76 0.27
C ALA A 80 19.79 2.18 0.05
N PRO A 81 20.08 3.49 0.00
CA PRO A 81 21.45 3.99 0.06
C PRO A 81 22.21 3.45 1.28
N LYS A 82 23.49 3.09 1.11
CA LYS A 82 24.29 2.40 2.13
C LYS A 82 24.48 3.16 3.45
N ASN A 83 24.29 4.47 3.44
CA ASN A 83 24.34 5.30 4.65
C ASN A 83 23.04 5.24 5.47
N LEU A 84 21.96 4.68 4.92
CA LEU A 84 20.71 4.44 5.63
C LEU A 84 20.73 3.02 6.21
N THR A 85 20.78 2.91 7.53
CA THR A 85 20.96 1.63 8.21
C THR A 85 19.76 1.22 9.07
N ARG A 86 18.72 2.05 9.14
CA ARG A 86 17.52 1.82 9.95
C ARG A 86 16.27 2.22 9.20
N ALA A 87 15.17 1.54 9.46
CA ALA A 87 13.85 1.87 8.96
C ALA A 87 12.89 2.09 10.13
N PHE A 88 12.06 3.11 10.01
CA PHE A 88 10.95 3.36 10.90
C PHE A 88 9.66 3.39 10.11
N PHE A 89 8.78 2.43 10.36
CA PHE A 89 7.51 2.31 9.66
C PHE A 89 6.44 3.14 10.36
N VAL A 90 5.76 3.96 9.59
CA VAL A 90 4.68 4.86 10.02
C VAL A 90 3.45 4.65 9.13
N ASN A 91 2.32 5.28 9.46
CA ASN A 91 1.05 5.05 8.77
C ASN A 91 0.77 6.05 7.63
N SER A 92 1.52 7.14 7.56
CA SER A 92 1.31 8.19 6.55
C SER A 92 2.60 8.89 6.16
N GLY A 93 2.58 9.53 4.98
CA GLY A 93 3.67 10.39 4.55
C GLY A 93 3.87 11.62 5.44
N ALA A 94 2.81 12.13 6.06
CA ALA A 94 2.89 13.23 7.02
C ALA A 94 3.71 12.81 8.25
N GLU A 95 3.41 11.65 8.85
CA GLU A 95 4.18 11.10 9.97
C GLU A 95 5.65 10.83 9.59
N ALA A 96 5.88 10.35 8.36
CA ALA A 96 7.23 10.12 7.87
C ALA A 96 8.02 11.43 7.79
N ASN A 97 7.42 12.49 7.28
CA ASN A 97 8.06 13.80 7.20
C ASN A 97 8.29 14.44 8.59
N GLU A 98 7.33 14.33 9.51
CA GLU A 98 7.51 14.78 10.89
C GLU A 98 8.66 14.09 11.60
N ASN A 99 8.86 12.80 11.35
CA ASN A 99 9.96 12.06 11.95
C ASN A 99 11.32 12.36 11.29
N ALA A 100 11.33 12.93 10.10
CA ALA A 100 12.56 13.27 9.36
C ALA A 100 13.09 14.67 9.73
N LEU A 101 12.27 15.54 10.34
CA LEU A 101 12.61 16.90 10.76
C LEU A 101 13.16 16.94 12.19
#